data_14c481d4a7e6e9824b34d5911d6acff5
#
_entry.id   14c481d4a7e6e9824b34d5911d6acff5
#
_cell.length_a   1.000
_cell.length_b   1.000
_cell.length_c   1.000
_cell.angle_alpha   90.00
_cell.angle_beta   90.00
_cell.angle_gamma   90.00
#
_symmetry.space_group_name_H-M   'P 1'
#
loop_
_entity.id
_entity.type
_entity.pdbx_description
1 polymer ?
#
loop_
_entity_poly.entity_id
_entity_poly.type
_entity_poly.pdbx_seq_one_letter_code
_entity_poly.pdbx_strand_id
1 'polypeptide(L)'
;MILTKKRFVIFSSFILIASLCTITLLTKQNTKLDSSPSSIETETITLSSSNKEETQTFRSSSFNNSTVFRGDTGTGFDFSGQGDLHITIKNTGTNSFTYSIKFKEDRLVKHTLQPNESKSFTLRSLIANPLPGDYSLFAHNQDGSEGSMNLEVQPQ
;
A
#
# COMPACT_ATOMS: atom_id res chain seq x y z
N MET A 1 51.47 -28.36 15.35
CA MET A 1 50.33 -27.42 15.31
C MET A 1 49.39 -27.86 14.20
N ILE A 2 48.36 -28.62 14.57
CA ILE A 2 47.50 -29.33 13.61
C ILE A 2 46.19 -28.53 13.44
N LEU A 3 45.97 -28.05 12.21
CA LEU A 3 44.82 -27.24 11.85
C LEU A 3 43.70 -28.19 11.40
N THR A 4 42.66 -28.41 12.23
CA THR A 4 41.49 -29.21 11.88
C THR A 4 40.51 -28.37 11.10
N LYS A 5 40.36 -28.66 9.81
CA LYS A 5 39.32 -28.13 8.94
C LYS A 5 37.96 -28.80 9.28
N LYS A 6 37.03 -28.04 9.91
CA LYS A 6 35.64 -28.45 10.04
C LYS A 6 34.91 -28.25 8.70
N ARG A 7 34.51 -29.36 8.08
CA ARG A 7 33.64 -29.36 6.90
C ARG A 7 32.20 -29.15 7.36
N PHE A 8 31.59 -28.07 6.92
CA PHE A 8 30.16 -27.83 7.04
C PHE A 8 29.44 -28.62 5.92
N VAL A 9 28.64 -29.58 6.30
CA VAL A 9 27.75 -30.32 5.40
C VAL A 9 26.42 -29.56 5.38
N ILE A 10 26.10 -28.95 4.23
CA ILE A 10 24.82 -28.28 4.00
C ILE A 10 23.82 -29.34 3.51
N PHE A 11 22.88 -29.73 4.36
CA PHE A 11 21.74 -30.54 3.96
C PHE A 11 20.70 -29.64 3.25
N SER A 12 20.65 -29.75 1.94
CA SER A 12 19.59 -29.15 1.13
C SER A 12 18.39 -30.09 1.14
N SER A 13 17.35 -29.74 1.89
CA SER A 13 16.08 -30.47 1.91
C SER A 13 15.11 -29.81 0.95
N PHE A 14 15.01 -30.33 -0.28
CA PHE A 14 13.97 -29.96 -1.24
C PHE A 14 12.64 -30.59 -0.81
N ILE A 15 11.72 -29.80 -0.29
CA ILE A 15 10.32 -30.21 -0.12
C ILE A 15 9.54 -29.70 -1.32
N LEU A 16 9.17 -30.64 -2.17
CA LEU A 16 8.34 -30.44 -3.36
C LEU A 16 6.88 -30.56 -2.93
N ILE A 17 6.20 -29.42 -2.72
CA ILE A 17 4.76 -29.40 -2.45
C ILE A 17 4.03 -29.15 -3.77
N ALA A 18 3.46 -30.22 -4.32
CA ALA A 18 2.53 -30.15 -5.44
C ALA A 18 1.15 -29.69 -4.92
N SER A 19 0.77 -28.44 -5.22
CA SER A 19 -0.57 -27.94 -4.92
C SER A 19 -1.51 -28.21 -6.09
N LEU A 20 -2.49 -29.09 -5.89
CA LEU A 20 -3.58 -29.38 -6.82
C LEU A 20 -4.55 -28.17 -6.81
N CYS A 21 -4.59 -27.42 -7.92
CA CYS A 21 -5.65 -26.43 -8.16
C CYS A 21 -6.92 -27.15 -8.63
N THR A 22 -7.94 -27.23 -7.78
CA THR A 22 -9.30 -27.59 -8.16
C THR A 22 -10.04 -26.36 -8.65
N ILE A 23 -10.31 -26.30 -9.95
CA ILE A 23 -11.14 -25.27 -10.58
C ILE A 23 -12.61 -25.69 -10.41
N THR A 24 -13.35 -24.99 -9.57
CA THR A 24 -14.81 -25.11 -9.50
C THR A 24 -15.46 -24.14 -10.51
N LEU A 25 -16.01 -24.68 -11.58
CA LEU A 25 -16.90 -23.97 -12.52
C LEU A 25 -18.25 -23.76 -11.83
N LEU A 26 -18.61 -22.51 -11.55
CA LEU A 26 -19.99 -22.15 -11.21
C LEU A 26 -20.79 -21.91 -12.49
N THR A 27 -21.72 -22.82 -12.75
CA THR A 27 -22.73 -22.73 -13.79
C THR A 27 -23.74 -21.62 -13.48
N LYS A 28 -23.92 -20.75 -14.46
CA LYS A 28 -24.90 -19.67 -14.52
C LYS A 28 -26.29 -20.28 -14.82
N GLN A 29 -27.21 -20.27 -13.85
CA GLN A 29 -28.62 -20.61 -14.10
C GLN A 29 -29.36 -19.38 -14.61
N ASN A 30 -29.81 -19.47 -15.86
CA ASN A 30 -30.83 -18.59 -16.44
C ASN A 30 -32.19 -19.00 -15.92
N THR A 31 -32.86 -18.14 -15.17
CA THR A 31 -34.30 -18.28 -14.90
C THR A 31 -35.07 -17.33 -15.81
N LYS A 32 -35.77 -17.92 -16.73
CA LYS A 32 -36.74 -17.30 -17.63
C LYS A 32 -38.11 -17.29 -16.93
N LEU A 33 -38.71 -16.14 -16.73
CA LEU A 33 -40.13 -16.05 -16.38
C LEU A 33 -40.79 -14.91 -17.15
N ASP A 34 -41.56 -15.27 -17.93
CA ASP A 34 -42.89 -15.14 -18.55
C ASP A 34 -43.67 -13.85 -18.31
N SER A 35 -44.09 -13.39 -19.44
CA SER A 35 -45.13 -12.49 -19.92
C SER A 35 -46.17 -11.92 -18.95
N SER A 36 -46.42 -10.60 -19.02
CA SER A 36 -47.72 -10.07 -19.47
C SER A 36 -47.69 -8.54 -19.65
N PRO A 37 -48.42 -7.97 -20.60
CA PRO A 37 -48.27 -6.58 -21.01
C PRO A 37 -49.31 -5.67 -20.32
N SER A 38 -48.88 -4.48 -19.91
CA SER A 38 -49.82 -3.39 -19.60
C SER A 38 -49.20 -2.02 -19.83
N SER A 39 -49.86 -1.30 -20.70
CA SER A 39 -50.00 0.16 -20.80
C SER A 39 -48.75 1.00 -21.08
N ILE A 40 -48.76 1.51 -22.29
CA ILE A 40 -48.01 2.59 -22.85
C ILE A 40 -48.38 3.89 -22.12
N GLU A 41 -47.49 4.51 -21.39
CA GLU A 41 -47.47 5.95 -21.16
C GLU A 41 -46.16 6.51 -21.72
N THR A 42 -46.31 7.30 -22.76
CA THR A 42 -45.23 8.02 -23.44
C THR A 42 -44.88 9.24 -22.59
N GLU A 43 -43.95 9.11 -21.69
CA GLU A 43 -43.28 10.29 -21.10
C GLU A 43 -42.12 10.68 -22.01
N THR A 44 -42.28 11.83 -22.63
CA THR A 44 -41.20 12.50 -23.38
C THR A 44 -40.14 13.01 -22.38
N ILE A 45 -39.12 12.21 -22.10
CA ILE A 45 -37.99 12.66 -21.33
C ILE A 45 -37.12 13.52 -22.25
N THR A 46 -37.21 14.83 -22.08
CA THR A 46 -36.30 15.80 -22.66
C THR A 46 -34.95 15.61 -21.96
N LEU A 47 -34.03 14.86 -22.58
CA LEU A 47 -32.64 14.76 -22.15
C LEU A 47 -31.96 16.12 -22.37
N SER A 48 -32.03 16.97 -21.36
CA SER A 48 -31.15 18.13 -21.26
C SER A 48 -29.73 17.61 -20.96
N SER A 49 -28.95 17.44 -22.01
CA SER A 49 -27.52 17.12 -21.93
C SER A 49 -26.78 18.33 -21.38
N SER A 50 -26.78 18.51 -20.07
CA SER A 50 -25.82 19.37 -19.40
C SER A 50 -24.54 18.57 -19.18
N ASN A 51 -23.65 18.57 -20.18
CA ASN A 51 -22.27 18.18 -20.00
C ASN A 51 -21.57 19.20 -19.08
N LYS A 52 -21.81 19.07 -17.79
CA LYS A 52 -20.95 19.64 -16.78
C LYS A 52 -19.79 18.66 -16.64
N GLU A 53 -18.72 18.93 -17.34
CA GLU A 53 -17.43 18.29 -17.12
C GLU A 53 -17.02 18.59 -15.68
N GLU A 54 -17.40 17.70 -14.76
CA GLU A 54 -16.92 17.70 -13.40
C GLU A 54 -15.45 17.31 -13.45
N THR A 55 -14.59 18.32 -13.57
CA THR A 55 -13.14 18.15 -13.35
C THR A 55 -13.00 17.74 -11.89
N GLN A 56 -12.98 16.44 -11.62
CA GLN A 56 -12.64 15.89 -10.32
C GLN A 56 -11.19 16.28 -10.04
N THR A 57 -11.04 17.35 -9.28
CA THR A 57 -9.73 17.77 -8.78
C THR A 57 -9.36 16.76 -7.68
N PHE A 58 -8.61 15.73 -8.05
CA PHE A 58 -8.01 14.81 -7.10
C PHE A 58 -7.02 15.62 -6.26
N ARG A 59 -7.40 15.93 -5.03
CA ARG A 59 -6.50 16.54 -4.06
C ARG A 59 -5.98 15.44 -3.15
N SER A 60 -4.67 15.36 -2.99
CA SER A 60 -4.07 14.54 -1.94
C SER A 60 -4.65 14.99 -0.59
N SER A 61 -5.13 14.06 0.20
CA SER A 61 -5.67 14.35 1.52
C SER A 61 -4.54 14.32 2.57
N SER A 62 -4.67 15.15 3.61
CA SER A 62 -3.82 15.03 4.79
C SER A 62 -4.08 13.69 5.47
N PHE A 63 -3.01 13.01 5.86
CA PHE A 63 -3.06 11.71 6.51
C PHE A 63 -2.19 11.72 7.76
N ASN A 64 -2.71 11.18 8.86
CA ASN A 64 -1.97 11.01 10.11
C ASN A 64 -2.33 9.64 10.70
N ASN A 65 -1.34 8.79 10.90
CA ASN A 65 -1.52 7.45 11.42
C ASN A 65 -0.45 7.12 12.47
N SER A 66 -0.91 6.66 13.63
CA SER A 66 -0.04 6.13 14.69
C SER A 66 -0.22 4.63 14.78
N THR A 67 0.88 3.88 14.74
CA THR A 67 0.87 2.42 14.70
C THR A 67 1.86 1.86 15.72
N VAL A 68 1.41 0.88 16.52
CA VAL A 68 2.26 0.02 17.34
C VAL A 68 2.34 -1.33 16.64
N PHE A 69 3.54 -1.90 16.53
CA PHE A 69 3.77 -3.13 15.78
C PHE A 69 4.86 -4.00 16.42
N ARG A 70 4.88 -5.29 16.06
CA ARG A 70 5.98 -6.22 16.35
C ARG A 70 6.40 -6.92 15.07
N GLY A 71 7.71 -6.98 14.83
CA GLY A 71 8.24 -7.45 13.54
C GLY A 71 8.00 -6.45 12.43
N ASP A 72 7.06 -6.77 11.51
CA ASP A 72 6.77 -5.96 10.32
C ASP A 72 5.41 -5.28 10.41
N THR A 73 5.31 -4.08 9.83
CA THR A 73 4.04 -3.39 9.59
C THR A 73 4.09 -2.64 8.28
N GLY A 74 2.91 -2.35 7.72
CA GLY A 74 2.75 -1.56 6.50
C GLY A 74 1.60 -0.59 6.60
N THR A 75 1.76 0.57 6.00
CA THR A 75 0.71 1.57 5.77
C THR A 75 0.96 2.24 4.42
N GLY A 76 0.03 3.07 3.95
CA GLY A 76 0.18 3.73 2.67
C GLY A 76 -0.44 5.13 2.67
N PHE A 77 -0.14 5.87 1.62
CA PHE A 77 -0.72 7.19 1.34
C PHE A 77 -0.80 7.41 -0.17
N ASP A 78 -1.78 8.20 -0.59
CA ASP A 78 -2.04 8.49 -1.99
C ASP A 78 -1.42 9.82 -2.41
N PHE A 79 -0.87 9.85 -3.62
CA PHE A 79 -0.44 11.07 -4.29
C PHE A 79 -1.28 11.32 -5.54
N SER A 80 -1.91 12.49 -5.62
CA SER A 80 -2.79 12.84 -6.73
C SER A 80 -2.06 13.21 -8.04
N GLY A 81 -0.73 13.36 -7.99
CA GLY A 81 0.06 13.87 -9.11
C GLY A 81 0.17 15.39 -9.16
N GLN A 82 -0.48 16.12 -8.24
CA GLN A 82 -0.46 17.58 -8.18
C GLN A 82 0.22 18.08 -6.91
N GLY A 83 1.00 19.16 -7.03
CA GLY A 83 1.74 19.72 -5.89
C GLY A 83 2.91 18.83 -5.47
N ASP A 84 3.14 18.80 -4.17
CA ASP A 84 4.09 17.90 -3.49
C ASP A 84 3.44 17.35 -2.21
N LEU A 85 4.06 16.36 -1.59
CA LEU A 85 3.69 15.86 -0.27
C LEU A 85 4.83 16.08 0.70
N HIS A 86 4.53 16.68 1.84
CA HIS A 86 5.40 16.69 3.01
C HIS A 86 5.13 15.45 3.84
N ILE A 87 6.15 14.62 4.06
CA ILE A 87 6.05 13.34 4.73
C ILE A 87 6.94 13.38 5.96
N THR A 88 6.34 13.14 7.13
CA THR A 88 7.07 13.05 8.40
C THR A 88 6.84 11.68 9.02
N ILE A 89 7.94 10.99 9.35
CA ILE A 89 7.93 9.71 10.05
C ILE A 89 8.67 9.90 11.37
N LYS A 90 7.98 9.60 12.47
CA LYS A 90 8.53 9.70 13.82
C LYS A 90 8.51 8.34 14.51
N ASN A 91 9.62 7.98 15.13
CA ASN A 91 9.67 6.87 16.08
C ASN A 91 9.15 7.37 17.44
N THR A 92 7.98 6.87 17.84
CA THR A 92 7.35 7.22 19.14
C THR A 92 7.58 6.15 20.20
N GLY A 93 8.30 5.07 19.85
CA GLY A 93 8.63 3.97 20.73
C GLY A 93 10.02 4.10 21.39
N THR A 94 10.36 3.06 22.13
CA THR A 94 11.63 2.94 22.88
C THR A 94 12.69 2.14 22.12
N ASN A 95 12.32 1.44 21.03
CA ASN A 95 13.22 0.63 20.23
C ASN A 95 13.39 1.25 18.84
N SER A 96 14.59 1.12 18.26
CA SER A 96 14.84 1.54 16.89
C SER A 96 14.12 0.62 15.91
N PHE A 97 13.70 1.16 14.77
CA PHE A 97 13.17 0.38 13.65
C PHE A 97 13.65 0.92 12.31
N THR A 98 13.64 0.08 11.30
CA THR A 98 13.96 0.46 9.93
C THR A 98 12.66 0.63 9.14
N TYR A 99 12.52 1.74 8.40
CA TYR A 99 11.42 1.91 7.46
C TYR A 99 11.91 1.99 6.02
N SER A 100 11.00 1.73 5.09
CA SER A 100 11.18 1.98 3.66
C SER A 100 9.90 2.50 3.05
N ILE A 101 10.04 3.45 2.10
CA ILE A 101 8.93 3.89 1.25
C ILE A 101 9.12 3.29 -0.12
N LYS A 102 8.04 2.79 -0.71
CA LYS A 102 8.00 2.21 -2.04
C LYS A 102 6.89 2.84 -2.87
N PHE A 103 7.13 2.87 -4.17
CA PHE A 103 6.11 3.06 -5.19
C PHE A 103 6.12 1.84 -6.11
N LYS A 104 5.04 1.07 -6.11
CA LYS A 104 5.01 -0.26 -6.74
C LYS A 104 6.13 -1.14 -6.19
N GLU A 105 7.02 -1.66 -7.04
CA GLU A 105 8.15 -2.50 -6.62
C GLU A 105 9.42 -1.69 -6.29
N ASP A 106 9.44 -0.40 -6.63
CA ASP A 106 10.62 0.44 -6.47
C ASP A 106 10.71 1.00 -5.06
N ARG A 107 11.88 0.77 -4.43
CA ARG A 107 12.20 1.37 -3.13
C ARG A 107 12.78 2.75 -3.32
N LEU A 108 12.07 3.78 -2.82
CA LEU A 108 12.48 5.17 -2.92
C LEU A 108 13.46 5.56 -1.80
N VAL A 109 13.23 5.07 -0.59
CA VAL A 109 14.07 5.35 0.58
C VAL A 109 14.06 4.16 1.54
N LYS A 110 15.16 3.98 2.27
CA LYS A 110 15.29 3.11 3.44
C LYS A 110 16.11 3.82 4.51
N HIS A 111 15.62 3.87 5.74
CA HIS A 111 16.31 4.51 6.85
C HIS A 111 15.95 3.85 8.18
N THR A 112 16.85 3.93 9.18
CA THR A 112 16.60 3.47 10.55
C THR A 112 16.39 4.68 11.44
N LEU A 113 15.29 4.69 12.20
CA LEU A 113 14.97 5.71 13.19
C LEU A 113 15.31 5.20 14.59
N GLN A 114 16.10 5.99 15.31
CA GLN A 114 16.34 5.77 16.74
C GLN A 114 15.08 6.18 17.56
N PRO A 115 14.96 5.75 18.82
CA PRO A 115 13.90 6.21 19.71
C PRO A 115 13.77 7.72 19.71
N ASN A 116 12.53 8.22 19.56
CA ASN A 116 12.16 9.64 19.46
C ASN A 116 12.74 10.40 18.25
N GLU A 117 13.45 9.73 17.34
CA GLU A 117 13.93 10.35 16.10
C GLU A 117 12.76 10.58 15.13
N SER A 118 12.87 11.68 14.36
CA SER A 118 11.93 12.03 13.30
C SER A 118 12.69 12.34 12.02
N LYS A 119 12.10 11.95 10.89
CA LYS A 119 12.56 12.30 9.54
C LYS A 119 11.44 12.93 8.77
N SER A 120 11.74 14.09 8.15
CA SER A 120 10.84 14.79 7.26
C SER A 120 11.49 15.01 5.91
N PHE A 121 10.73 14.88 4.85
CA PHE A 121 11.14 15.10 3.46
C PHE A 121 9.92 15.35 2.58
N THR A 122 10.15 15.85 1.38
CA THR A 122 9.09 15.95 0.38
C THR A 122 9.15 14.76 -0.57
N LEU A 123 8.01 14.40 -1.19
CA LEU A 123 7.96 13.30 -2.14
C LEU A 123 8.89 13.58 -3.33
N ARG A 124 8.97 14.83 -3.79
CA ARG A 124 9.88 15.26 -4.87
C ARG A 124 11.35 15.19 -4.49
N SER A 125 11.70 15.20 -3.21
CA SER A 125 13.07 14.98 -2.76
C SER A 125 13.50 13.51 -2.86
N LEU A 126 12.55 12.57 -2.88
CA LEU A 126 12.81 11.15 -3.06
C LEU A 126 12.82 10.72 -4.52
N ILE A 127 11.97 11.34 -5.34
CA ILE A 127 11.84 11.07 -6.77
C ILE A 127 11.48 12.35 -7.52
N ALA A 128 12.28 12.74 -8.51
CA ALA A 128 12.17 14.04 -9.21
C ALA A 128 10.79 14.26 -9.85
N ASN A 129 10.18 13.22 -10.38
CA ASN A 129 8.87 13.26 -11.03
C ASN A 129 7.97 12.17 -10.42
N PRO A 130 7.36 12.41 -9.25
CA PRO A 130 6.49 11.43 -8.64
C PRO A 130 5.24 11.21 -9.49
N LEU A 131 4.90 9.95 -9.72
CA LEU A 131 3.70 9.56 -10.43
C LEU A 131 2.51 9.51 -9.47
N PRO A 132 1.29 9.82 -9.93
CA PRO A 132 0.09 9.65 -9.11
C PRO A 132 -0.13 8.18 -8.79
N GLY A 133 -0.66 7.91 -7.61
CA GLY A 133 -0.99 6.57 -7.12
C GLY A 133 -0.57 6.33 -5.68
N ASP A 134 -0.62 5.05 -5.29
CA ASP A 134 -0.42 4.58 -3.93
C ASP A 134 1.07 4.38 -3.62
N TYR A 135 1.51 5.01 -2.55
CA TYR A 135 2.84 4.85 -1.97
C TYR A 135 2.71 4.03 -0.69
N SER A 136 3.61 3.05 -0.52
CA SER A 136 3.60 2.16 0.64
C SER A 136 4.78 2.47 1.56
N LEU A 137 4.50 2.59 2.86
CA LEU A 137 5.52 2.64 3.91
C LEU A 137 5.52 1.31 4.64
N PHE A 138 6.68 0.68 4.73
CA PHE A 138 6.92 -0.53 5.52
C PHE A 138 7.89 -0.20 6.64
N ALA A 139 7.57 -0.62 7.86
CA ALA A 139 8.47 -0.56 9.00
C ALA A 139 8.77 -1.97 9.48
N HIS A 140 10.03 -2.19 9.89
CA HIS A 140 10.57 -3.48 10.30
C HIS A 140 11.43 -3.34 11.54
N ASN A 141 11.19 -4.22 12.52
CA ASN A 141 12.02 -4.38 13.73
C ASN A 141 12.67 -5.76 13.71
N GLN A 142 14.00 -5.80 13.53
CA GLN A 142 14.75 -7.05 13.28
C GLN A 142 14.68 -8.06 14.41
N ASP A 143 14.58 -7.60 15.64
CA ASP A 143 14.59 -8.45 16.83
C ASP A 143 13.19 -8.86 17.28
N GLY A 144 12.15 -8.45 16.55
CA GLY A 144 10.73 -8.70 16.89
C GLY A 144 10.26 -7.92 18.11
N SER A 145 11.04 -6.97 18.62
CA SER A 145 10.64 -6.07 19.69
C SER A 145 9.48 -5.18 19.25
N GLU A 146 8.81 -4.55 20.21
CA GLU A 146 7.74 -3.63 19.91
C GLU A 146 8.29 -2.32 19.35
N GLY A 147 7.78 -1.91 18.19
CA GLY A 147 8.01 -0.62 17.57
C GLY A 147 6.77 0.25 17.66
N SER A 148 6.95 1.56 17.66
CA SER A 148 5.86 2.52 17.58
C SER A 148 6.25 3.68 16.66
N MET A 149 5.39 3.99 15.70
CA MET A 149 5.61 5.07 14.75
C MET A 149 4.39 5.95 14.57
N ASN A 150 4.65 7.19 14.20
CA ASN A 150 3.67 8.11 13.66
C ASN A 150 4.09 8.47 12.22
N LEU A 151 3.15 8.36 11.28
CA LEU A 151 3.29 8.82 9.90
C LEU A 151 2.34 9.97 9.67
N GLU A 152 2.87 11.11 9.28
CA GLU A 152 2.10 12.28 8.88
C GLU A 152 2.43 12.64 7.43
N VAL A 153 1.40 12.85 6.61
CA VAL A 153 1.50 13.26 5.21
C VAL A 153 0.62 14.48 4.99
N GLN A 154 1.20 15.54 4.46
CA GLN A 154 0.51 16.82 4.20
C GLN A 154 0.75 17.26 2.76
N PRO A 155 -0.30 17.61 1.99
CA PRO A 155 -0.17 18.27 0.70
C PRO A 155 0.50 19.65 0.85
N GLN A 156 1.34 19.99 -0.14
CA GLN A 156 2.01 21.29 -0.30
C GLN A 156 1.62 21.96 -1.62
#